data_86a3f4b1b6f13f3d08b02033a3bc7696
#
_entry.id   86a3f4b1b6f13f3d08b02033a3bc7696
#
_cell.length_a   1.000
_cell.length_b   1.000
_cell.length_c   1.000
_cell.angle_alpha   90.00
_cell.angle_beta   90.00
_cell.angle_gamma   90.00
#
_symmetry.space_group_name_H-M   'P 1'
#
loop_
_entity.id
_entity.type
_entity.pdbx_description
1 polymer ?
#
loop_
_entity_poly.entity_id
_entity_poly.type
_entity_poly.pdbx_seq_one_letter_code
_entity_poly.pdbx_strand_id
1 'polypeptide(L)'
;MLWRMRKIKRNGGTMVKNIVKGERIFSKKAQPATEADKQVITDLLDTLKANKNVCVGMAANMIGINKAIIAVSAGPFHFAMVNPVITKKSGEYQTEESCLSIDGVRPCTRYEEIEVDYLDQNFKKQHGKYTGWTAQIIQHEVDHCNGVVI
;
A
#
# COMPACT_ATOMS: atom_id res chain seq x y z
N MET A 1 -5.64 2.48 1.46
CA MET A 1 -6.89 2.68 2.22
C MET A 1 -7.28 4.13 2.22
N LEU A 2 -8.55 4.40 2.13
CA LEU A 2 -9.07 5.68 1.78
C LEU A 2 -10.39 5.95 2.47
N TRP A 3 -10.70 7.21 2.69
CA TRP A 3 -12.07 7.61 2.91
C TRP A 3 -12.55 8.76 2.01
N ARG A 4 -11.71 9.30 1.16
CA ARG A 4 -12.12 10.37 0.28
C ARG A 4 -11.12 10.60 -0.83
N MET A 5 -11.60 10.82 -2.04
CA MET A 5 -10.74 11.10 -3.18
C MET A 5 -10.35 12.57 -3.25
N ARG A 6 -9.08 12.83 -3.53
CA ARG A 6 -8.57 14.15 -3.82
C ARG A 6 -7.70 14.14 -5.07
N LYS A 7 -7.70 15.26 -5.74
CA LYS A 7 -6.78 15.50 -6.85
C LYS A 7 -5.37 15.66 -6.32
N ILE A 8 -4.42 14.94 -6.89
CA ILE A 8 -3.02 15.01 -6.52
C ILE A 8 -2.38 16.22 -7.18
N LYS A 9 -1.60 16.99 -6.42
CA LYS A 9 -0.84 18.13 -6.91
C LYS A 9 0.64 17.84 -6.86
N ARG A 10 1.37 18.32 -7.84
CA ARG A 10 2.84 18.36 -7.78
C ARG A 10 3.27 19.50 -6.88
N ASN A 11 4.15 19.21 -5.93
CA ASN A 11 4.82 20.22 -5.11
C ASN A 11 6.30 20.23 -5.48
N GLY A 12 6.89 21.42 -5.60
CA GLY A 12 8.21 21.66 -6.13
C GLY A 12 9.27 20.62 -5.75
N GLY A 13 9.80 19.90 -6.72
CA GLY A 13 10.83 18.90 -6.55
C GLY A 13 10.38 17.50 -6.11
N THR A 14 9.14 17.31 -5.62
CA THR A 14 8.60 15.99 -5.29
C THR A 14 7.83 15.41 -6.47
N MET A 15 7.97 14.08 -6.68
CA MET A 15 7.23 13.37 -7.73
C MET A 15 5.96 12.76 -7.16
N VAL A 16 4.90 13.56 -7.16
CA VAL A 16 3.56 13.12 -6.78
C VAL A 16 2.86 12.60 -8.03
N LYS A 17 2.54 11.31 -8.05
CA LYS A 17 1.91 10.65 -9.19
C LYS A 17 0.39 10.74 -9.10
N ASN A 18 -0.27 10.68 -10.25
CA ASN A 18 -1.71 10.58 -10.33
C ASN A 18 -2.17 9.19 -9.91
N ILE A 19 -3.28 9.13 -9.18
CA ILE A 19 -3.91 7.87 -8.81
C ILE A 19 -4.66 7.32 -10.02
N VAL A 20 -4.34 6.07 -10.36
CA VAL A 20 -5.05 5.34 -11.42
C VAL A 20 -6.34 4.76 -10.84
N LYS A 21 -7.42 4.85 -11.60
CA LYS A 21 -8.75 4.40 -11.20
C LYS A 21 -9.14 3.09 -11.88
N GLY A 22 -10.00 2.34 -11.18
CA GLY A 22 -10.63 1.13 -11.71
C GLY A 22 -9.97 -0.16 -11.26
N GLU A 23 -10.69 -1.25 -11.39
CA GLU A 23 -10.26 -2.57 -10.92
C GLU A 23 -9.13 -3.20 -11.76
N ARG A 24 -8.95 -2.74 -12.98
CA ARG A 24 -7.95 -3.31 -13.91
C ARG A 24 -6.52 -3.25 -13.37
N ILE A 25 -6.20 -2.22 -12.58
CA ILE A 25 -4.86 -2.08 -12.01
C ILE A 25 -4.52 -3.21 -11.04
N PHE A 26 -5.53 -3.92 -10.52
CA PHE A 26 -5.37 -5.04 -9.61
C PHE A 26 -5.60 -6.40 -10.28
N SER A 27 -5.79 -6.43 -11.60
CA SER A 27 -6.13 -7.66 -12.32
C SER A 27 -5.00 -8.68 -12.39
N LYS A 28 -3.77 -8.26 -12.12
CA LYS A 28 -2.57 -9.12 -12.16
C LYS A 28 -1.80 -8.99 -10.87
N LYS A 29 -1.21 -10.11 -10.44
CA LYS A 29 -0.24 -10.10 -9.36
C LYS A 29 0.93 -9.18 -9.74
N ALA A 30 1.35 -8.34 -8.81
CA ALA A 30 2.48 -7.43 -9.02
C ALA A 30 3.79 -8.21 -9.17
N GLN A 31 4.65 -7.72 -10.05
CA GLN A 31 5.99 -8.29 -10.25
C GLN A 31 6.91 -7.92 -9.09
N PRO A 32 7.87 -8.79 -8.73
CA PRO A 32 8.87 -8.42 -7.75
C PRO A 32 9.61 -7.14 -8.13
N ALA A 33 9.82 -6.27 -7.16
CA ALA A 33 10.61 -5.06 -7.35
C ALA A 33 12.10 -5.37 -7.18
N THR A 34 12.93 -4.63 -7.90
CA THR A 34 14.39 -4.71 -7.84
C THR A 34 14.97 -3.34 -7.50
N GLU A 35 16.28 -3.25 -7.30
CA GLU A 35 16.94 -1.96 -7.05
C GLU A 35 16.73 -0.94 -8.17
N ALA A 36 16.44 -1.39 -9.39
CA ALA A 36 16.05 -0.51 -10.48
C ALA A 36 14.76 0.25 -10.23
N ASP A 37 13.95 -0.20 -9.29
CA ASP A 37 12.65 0.39 -8.93
C ASP A 37 12.72 1.39 -7.76
N LYS A 38 13.92 1.82 -7.35
CA LYS A 38 14.08 2.77 -6.22
C LYS A 38 13.29 4.06 -6.40
N GLN A 39 13.21 4.58 -7.61
CA GLN A 39 12.44 5.79 -7.89
C GLN A 39 10.96 5.58 -7.64
N VAL A 40 10.44 4.40 -7.90
CA VAL A 40 9.03 4.05 -7.63
C VAL A 40 8.73 4.12 -6.13
N ILE A 41 9.66 3.69 -5.29
CA ILE A 41 9.51 3.77 -3.82
C ILE A 41 9.36 5.23 -3.39
N THR A 42 10.24 6.10 -3.87
CA THR A 42 10.20 7.54 -3.56
C THR A 42 8.90 8.16 -4.07
N ASP A 43 8.51 7.88 -5.32
CA ASP A 43 7.29 8.42 -5.91
C ASP A 43 6.04 7.96 -5.13
N LEU A 44 6.02 6.71 -4.69
CA LEU A 44 4.90 6.16 -3.91
C LEU A 44 4.79 6.83 -2.54
N LEU A 45 5.91 7.00 -1.84
CA LEU A 45 5.95 7.70 -0.56
C LEU A 45 5.53 9.17 -0.70
N ASP A 46 6.00 9.86 -1.72
CA ASP A 46 5.63 11.26 -1.99
C ASP A 46 4.13 11.37 -2.29
N THR A 47 3.60 10.43 -3.06
CA THR A 47 2.17 10.40 -3.41
C THR A 47 1.31 10.14 -2.17
N LEU A 48 1.72 9.22 -1.31
CA LEU A 48 1.02 8.95 -0.06
C LEU A 48 1.02 10.17 0.85
N LYS A 49 2.16 10.84 1.01
CA LYS A 49 2.27 12.06 1.82
C LYS A 49 1.36 13.18 1.30
N ALA A 50 1.28 13.34 -0.03
CA ALA A 50 0.42 14.34 -0.65
C ALA A 50 -1.08 14.05 -0.41
N ASN A 51 -1.43 12.81 -0.13
CA ASN A 51 -2.80 12.35 0.14
C ASN A 51 -3.04 11.99 1.62
N LYS A 52 -2.16 12.37 2.52
CA LYS A 52 -2.20 11.95 3.94
C LYS A 52 -3.50 12.26 4.66
N ASN A 53 -4.26 13.25 4.21
CA ASN A 53 -5.52 13.63 4.83
C ASN A 53 -6.68 12.71 4.43
N VAL A 54 -6.51 11.86 3.44
CA VAL A 54 -7.56 11.00 2.90
C VAL A 54 -7.12 9.57 2.66
N CYS A 55 -5.84 9.29 2.77
CA CYS A 55 -5.26 7.99 2.42
C CYS A 55 -4.18 7.61 3.43
N VAL A 56 -4.21 6.37 3.89
CA VAL A 56 -3.28 5.84 4.91
C VAL A 56 -2.37 4.74 4.37
N GLY A 57 -2.61 4.28 3.15
CA GLY A 57 -1.77 3.27 2.50
C GLY A 57 -1.97 3.28 0.99
N MET A 58 -0.94 2.87 0.27
CA MET A 58 -0.92 2.78 -1.19
C MET A 58 -0.08 1.62 -1.65
N ALA A 59 -0.44 1.04 -2.81
CA ALA A 59 0.39 0.09 -3.53
C ALA A 59 0.84 0.71 -4.85
N ALA A 60 1.97 0.27 -5.39
CA ALA A 60 2.56 0.86 -6.59
C ALA A 60 1.64 0.76 -7.83
N ASN A 61 0.81 -0.27 -7.92
CA ASN A 61 -0.18 -0.37 -9.01
C ASN A 61 -1.17 0.80 -9.01
N MET A 62 -1.40 1.43 -7.87
CA MET A 62 -2.28 2.62 -7.79
C MET A 62 -1.67 3.86 -8.45
N ILE A 63 -0.38 3.87 -8.68
CA ILE A 63 0.31 4.91 -9.46
C ILE A 63 0.76 4.41 -10.84
N GLY A 64 0.19 3.30 -11.28
CA GLY A 64 0.40 2.75 -12.63
C GLY A 64 1.62 1.85 -12.78
N ILE A 65 2.25 1.43 -11.70
CA ILE A 65 3.46 0.59 -11.72
C ILE A 65 3.15 -0.79 -11.13
N ASN A 66 3.22 -1.84 -11.93
CA ASN A 66 2.89 -3.20 -11.50
C ASN A 66 4.07 -3.87 -10.78
N LYS A 67 4.48 -3.30 -9.67
CA LYS A 67 5.57 -3.81 -8.81
C LYS A 67 5.09 -3.99 -7.38
N ALA A 68 5.62 -4.98 -6.68
CA ALA A 68 5.23 -5.30 -5.32
C ALA A 68 5.89 -4.34 -4.32
N ILE A 69 5.39 -3.12 -4.30
CA ILE A 69 5.83 -2.05 -3.39
C ILE A 69 4.58 -1.45 -2.75
N ILE A 70 4.59 -1.32 -1.43
CA ILE A 70 3.54 -0.64 -0.69
C ILE A 70 4.12 0.49 0.15
N ALA A 71 3.30 1.48 0.43
CA ALA A 71 3.61 2.56 1.35
C ALA A 71 2.52 2.65 2.41
N VAL A 72 2.92 2.86 3.65
CA VAL A 72 2.03 2.82 4.82
C VAL A 72 2.26 4.04 5.69
N SER A 73 1.17 4.66 6.14
CA SER A 73 1.19 5.71 7.17
C SER A 73 0.99 5.08 8.54
N ALA A 74 1.93 5.32 9.44
CA ALA A 74 1.85 4.91 10.84
C ALA A 74 1.99 6.15 11.72
N GLY A 75 0.87 6.82 11.99
CA GLY A 75 0.87 8.12 12.65
C GLY A 75 1.59 9.19 11.82
N PRO A 76 2.59 9.89 12.39
CA PRO A 76 3.34 10.89 11.63
C PRO A 76 4.38 10.32 10.67
N PHE A 77 4.62 9.00 10.73
CA PHE A 77 5.62 8.33 9.92
C PHE A 77 5.02 7.67 8.70
N HIS A 78 5.80 7.67 7.60
CA HIS A 78 5.48 6.96 6.38
C HIS A 78 6.64 6.04 6.05
N PHE A 79 6.36 4.79 5.75
CA PHE A 79 7.39 3.84 5.37
C PHE A 79 6.96 2.98 4.20
N ALA A 80 7.94 2.43 3.49
CA ALA A 80 7.70 1.55 2.36
C ALA A 80 8.08 0.11 2.72
N MET A 81 7.37 -0.83 2.12
CA MET A 81 7.71 -2.25 2.13
C MET A 81 7.84 -2.73 0.70
N VAL A 82 8.99 -3.29 0.37
CA VAL A 82 9.28 -3.85 -0.94
C VAL A 82 9.17 -5.35 -0.89
N ASN A 83 8.45 -5.94 -1.83
CA ASN A 83 8.20 -7.38 -1.92
C ASN A 83 7.65 -7.96 -0.59
N PRO A 84 6.61 -7.34 0.00
CA PRO A 84 6.11 -7.80 1.30
C PRO A 84 5.43 -9.16 1.19
N VAL A 85 5.69 -10.01 2.18
CA VAL A 85 5.06 -11.32 2.32
C VAL A 85 4.59 -11.48 3.76
N ILE A 86 3.30 -11.68 3.95
CA ILE A 86 2.73 -11.97 5.27
C ILE A 86 3.02 -13.43 5.58
N THR A 87 3.83 -13.67 6.61
CA THR A 87 4.28 -15.02 6.99
C THR A 87 3.45 -15.63 8.09
N LYS A 88 2.86 -14.81 8.96
CA LYS A 88 1.98 -15.26 10.04
C LYS A 88 0.83 -14.26 10.22
N LYS A 89 -0.32 -14.78 10.63
CA LYS A 89 -1.50 -13.99 10.93
C LYS A 89 -2.35 -14.67 11.99
N SER A 90 -2.94 -13.88 12.89
CA SER A 90 -3.84 -14.37 13.94
C SER A 90 -4.85 -13.31 14.35
N GLY A 91 -5.95 -13.75 14.96
CA GLY A 91 -7.00 -12.84 15.40
C GLY A 91 -7.91 -12.38 14.27
N GLU A 92 -8.55 -13.34 13.59
CA GLU A 92 -9.45 -13.04 12.47
C GLU A 92 -10.64 -12.17 12.89
N TYR A 93 -10.97 -11.17 12.06
CA TYR A 93 -12.18 -10.36 12.20
C TYR A 93 -12.71 -9.91 10.84
N GLN A 94 -14.00 -9.59 10.81
CA GLN A 94 -14.66 -9.08 9.62
C GLN A 94 -14.76 -7.55 9.70
N THR A 95 -14.51 -6.88 8.59
CA THR A 95 -14.59 -5.42 8.50
C THR A 95 -14.96 -4.98 7.09
N GLU A 96 -15.04 -3.68 6.89
CA GLU A 96 -15.26 -3.07 5.58
C GLU A 96 -14.16 -2.05 5.30
N GLU A 97 -13.72 -2.00 4.05
CA GLU A 97 -12.64 -1.11 3.62
C GLU A 97 -12.96 -0.44 2.29
N SER A 98 -12.33 0.69 2.06
CA SER A 98 -12.41 1.42 0.79
C SER A 98 -11.01 1.72 0.26
N CYS A 99 -10.93 1.94 -1.06
CA CYS A 99 -9.68 2.19 -1.76
C CYS A 99 -9.81 3.45 -2.62
N LEU A 100 -8.72 4.23 -2.72
CA LEU A 100 -8.68 5.45 -3.53
C LEU A 100 -8.92 5.17 -5.01
N SER A 101 -8.53 3.99 -5.49
CA SER A 101 -8.63 3.60 -6.91
C SER A 101 -9.96 2.98 -7.29
N ILE A 102 -10.78 2.56 -6.33
CA ILE A 102 -12.04 1.86 -6.57
C ILE A 102 -13.13 2.47 -5.72
N ASP A 103 -14.26 2.82 -6.35
CA ASP A 103 -15.40 3.39 -5.65
C ASP A 103 -16.09 2.34 -4.76
N GLY A 104 -16.65 2.82 -3.66
CA GLY A 104 -17.46 2.03 -2.74
C GLY A 104 -16.67 1.39 -1.62
N VAL A 105 -17.39 0.64 -0.81
CA VAL A 105 -16.90 -0.04 0.38
C VAL A 105 -17.08 -1.54 0.16
N ARG A 106 -16.10 -2.34 0.57
CA ARG A 106 -16.12 -3.79 0.41
C ARG A 106 -15.89 -4.49 1.73
N PRO A 107 -16.64 -5.57 2.01
CA PRO A 107 -16.37 -6.41 3.16
C PRO A 107 -15.08 -7.21 2.95
N CYS A 108 -14.34 -7.42 4.01
CA CYS A 108 -13.13 -8.23 3.97
C CYS A 108 -12.83 -8.87 5.32
N THR A 109 -11.99 -9.91 5.27
CA THR A 109 -11.45 -10.55 6.46
C THR A 109 -10.06 -9.98 6.72
N ARG A 110 -9.81 -9.63 7.98
CA ARG A 110 -8.51 -9.11 8.43
C ARG A 110 -8.05 -9.82 9.69
N TYR A 111 -6.80 -9.61 10.05
CA TYR A 111 -6.18 -10.23 11.22
C TYR A 111 -5.59 -9.16 12.11
N GLU A 112 -5.82 -9.30 13.42
CA GLU A 112 -5.35 -8.33 14.43
C GLU A 112 -3.83 -8.25 14.50
N GLU A 113 -3.15 -9.35 14.22
CA GLU A 113 -1.69 -9.47 14.31
C GLU A 113 -1.13 -10.18 13.10
N ILE A 114 -0.09 -9.62 12.51
CA ILE A 114 0.62 -10.20 11.37
C ILE A 114 2.13 -10.10 11.56
N GLU A 115 2.84 -11.01 10.91
CA GLU A 115 4.29 -10.91 10.71
C GLU A 115 4.56 -10.81 9.23
N VAL A 116 5.49 -9.94 8.84
CA VAL A 116 5.78 -9.63 7.44
C VAL A 116 7.28 -9.68 7.20
N ASP A 117 7.67 -10.42 6.16
CA ASP A 117 9.01 -10.34 5.59
C ASP A 117 8.97 -9.36 4.42
N TYR A 118 9.91 -8.44 4.37
CA TYR A 118 9.97 -7.44 3.30
C TYR A 118 11.39 -6.88 3.16
N LEU A 119 11.59 -6.10 2.11
CA LEU A 119 12.78 -5.27 1.95
C LEU A 119 12.40 -3.82 2.29
N ASP A 120 13.29 -3.12 2.95
CA ASP A 120 13.10 -1.69 3.21
C ASP A 120 13.43 -0.85 1.97
N GLN A 121 13.35 0.47 2.07
CA GLN A 121 13.64 1.37 0.96
C GLN A 121 15.09 1.30 0.45
N ASN A 122 15.98 0.68 1.20
CA ASN A 122 17.37 0.43 0.82
C ASN A 122 17.59 -1.03 0.38
N PHE A 123 16.52 -1.79 0.17
CA PHE A 123 16.54 -3.21 -0.23
C PHE A 123 17.22 -4.12 0.80
N LYS A 124 17.23 -3.72 2.07
CA LYS A 124 17.70 -4.56 3.16
C LYS A 124 16.56 -5.41 3.70
N LYS A 125 16.83 -6.68 3.95
CA LYS A 125 15.85 -7.63 4.50
C LYS A 125 15.40 -7.20 5.89
N GLN A 126 14.08 -7.19 6.08
CA GLN A 126 13.42 -6.87 7.33
C GLN A 126 12.37 -7.93 7.66
N HIS A 127 12.13 -8.12 8.94
CA HIS A 127 11.02 -8.89 9.46
C HIS A 127 10.34 -8.04 10.53
N GLY A 128 9.04 -7.82 10.39
CA GLY A 128 8.29 -6.99 11.33
C GLY A 128 7.04 -7.67 11.82
N LYS A 129 6.64 -7.33 13.03
CA LYS A 129 5.37 -7.73 13.64
C LYS A 129 4.51 -6.50 13.79
N TYR A 130 3.28 -6.57 13.30
CA TYR A 130 2.35 -5.44 13.27
C TYR A 130 1.01 -5.86 13.84
N THR A 131 0.35 -4.93 14.51
CA THR A 131 -0.96 -5.15 15.13
C THR A 131 -1.91 -4.02 14.80
N GLY A 132 -3.22 -4.23 15.03
CA GLY A 132 -4.24 -3.21 14.94
C GLY A 132 -4.33 -2.52 13.59
N TRP A 133 -4.42 -1.20 13.61
CA TRP A 133 -4.64 -0.39 12.41
C TRP A 133 -3.50 -0.50 11.39
N THR A 134 -2.26 -0.46 11.83
CA THR A 134 -1.09 -0.62 10.93
C THR A 134 -1.12 -1.98 10.24
N ALA A 135 -1.43 -3.05 10.98
CA ALA A 135 -1.58 -4.38 10.40
C ALA A 135 -2.70 -4.43 9.37
N GLN A 136 -3.82 -3.76 9.62
CA GLN A 136 -4.94 -3.70 8.69
C GLN A 136 -4.54 -3.01 7.38
N ILE A 137 -3.85 -1.88 7.46
CA ILE A 137 -3.36 -1.16 6.28
C ILE A 137 -2.42 -2.03 5.45
N ILE A 138 -1.46 -2.69 6.09
CA ILE A 138 -0.50 -3.56 5.39
C ILE A 138 -1.22 -4.68 4.66
N GLN A 139 -2.19 -5.33 5.30
CA GLN A 139 -2.97 -6.42 4.69
C GLN A 139 -3.72 -5.94 3.44
N HIS A 140 -4.34 -4.76 3.51
CA HIS A 140 -5.05 -4.17 2.38
C HIS A 140 -4.12 -3.94 1.19
N GLU A 141 -2.97 -3.32 1.43
CA GLU A 141 -2.02 -3.01 0.36
C GLU A 141 -1.33 -4.27 -0.21
N VAL A 142 -1.07 -5.26 0.63
CA VAL A 142 -0.54 -6.56 0.17
C VAL A 142 -1.56 -7.28 -0.71
N ASP A 143 -2.85 -7.18 -0.40
CA ASP A 143 -3.91 -7.71 -1.27
C ASP A 143 -3.83 -7.12 -2.68
N HIS A 144 -3.61 -5.81 -2.80
CA HIS A 144 -3.42 -5.18 -4.10
C HIS A 144 -2.22 -5.76 -4.86
N CYS A 145 -1.12 -6.02 -4.16
CA CYS A 145 0.05 -6.66 -4.78
C CYS A 145 -0.24 -8.08 -5.26
N ASN A 146 -1.19 -8.76 -4.64
CA ASN A 146 -1.56 -10.14 -4.99
C ASN A 146 -2.72 -10.20 -6.00
N GLY A 147 -3.14 -9.07 -6.54
CA GLY A 147 -4.22 -9.00 -7.51
C GLY A 147 -5.61 -9.14 -6.89
N VAL A 148 -5.74 -8.86 -5.61
CA VAL A 148 -7.03 -8.89 -4.91
C VAL A 148 -7.67 -7.51 -4.94
N VAL A 149 -8.91 -7.46 -5.41
CA VAL A 149 -9.71 -6.24 -5.44
C VAL A 149 -10.36 -6.04 -4.06
N ILE A 150 -9.98 -4.96 -3.40
CA ILE A 150 -10.49 -4.64 -2.08
C ILE A 150 -10.68 -3.14 -1.91
#